data_e02fa5df566b999b50bf5df31308971f
#
_entry.id   e02fa5df566b999b50bf5df31308971f
#
_cell.length_a   1.000
_cell.length_b   1.000
_cell.length_c   1.000
_cell.angle_alpha   90.00
_cell.angle_beta   90.00
_cell.angle_gamma   90.00
#
_symmetry.space_group_name_H-M   'P 1'
#
loop_
_entity.id
_entity.type
_entity.pdbx_description
1 polymer ?
#
loop_
_entity_poly.entity_id
_entity_poly.type
_entity_poly.pdbx_seq_one_letter_code
_entity_poly.pdbx_strand_id
1 'polypeptide(L)'
;MKKKLKQLLALVLTLAVVMGFALPAAAADPGPRVTIEKVSNDAVTAEPEMHTAETKEDTPQYADTDMVRVSITLAGASTIDAGYATRSIANNAAADIYRTGLKVQQQAMAQRISQDVLGGEALDVVWNMTLLTNTISANVPYGKIEAIEALDGVASVTLENRYEPDVVSTGDADPDMATSGAMIGSTAAWADGYSGAGSRIAVIDTGTDTDHISFDGKAFEYSLEQLAADAGKSKDEFVASLDLLDVDEIAAVLPKLNISKLVPDASKLYLTSKLPFAFNYVDENFDITHDNDKQGEHGSHVAGIATANRYVSDGKGGYEKALDSVFVQGVAPDAQLITMKVFGKGGGAYDSDYMAA
;
A
#
# COMPACT_ATOMS: atom_id res chain seq x y z
N MET A 1 32.34 -15.96 53.53
CA MET A 1 32.03 -17.01 52.55
C MET A 1 30.83 -16.66 51.61
N LYS A 2 29.68 -16.24 52.09
CA LYS A 2 28.47 -15.98 51.26
C LYS A 2 28.62 -14.90 50.16
N LYS A 3 29.47 -13.84 50.38
CA LYS A 3 29.67 -12.74 49.41
C LYS A 3 30.54 -13.16 48.22
N LYS A 4 31.59 -13.97 48.47
CA LYS A 4 32.47 -14.50 47.41
C LYS A 4 31.77 -15.53 46.56
N LEU A 5 30.86 -16.33 47.14
CA LEU A 5 30.06 -17.31 46.40
C LEU A 5 29.05 -16.64 45.43
N LYS A 6 28.43 -15.52 45.86
CA LYS A 6 27.52 -14.75 44.99
C LYS A 6 28.26 -14.07 43.84
N GLN A 7 29.49 -13.60 44.07
CA GLN A 7 30.33 -13.02 43.01
C GLN A 7 30.82 -14.07 42.02
N LEU A 8 31.17 -15.26 42.51
CA LEU A 8 31.52 -16.39 41.63
C LEU A 8 30.33 -16.86 40.79
N LEU A 9 29.13 -16.93 41.38
CA LEU A 9 27.91 -17.32 40.66
C LEU A 9 27.50 -16.30 39.58
N ALA A 10 27.65 -14.98 39.87
CA ALA A 10 27.44 -13.92 38.91
C ALA A 10 28.43 -13.99 37.73
N LEU A 11 29.70 -14.27 38.03
CA LEU A 11 30.75 -14.40 37.00
C LEU A 11 30.50 -15.61 36.09
N VAL A 12 30.08 -16.75 36.66
CA VAL A 12 29.74 -17.96 35.89
C VAL A 12 28.49 -17.76 35.02
N LEU A 13 27.47 -17.04 35.53
CA LEU A 13 26.27 -16.70 34.75
C LEU A 13 26.61 -15.76 33.58
N THR A 14 27.50 -14.76 33.83
CA THR A 14 27.88 -13.83 32.75
C THR A 14 28.73 -14.53 31.68
N LEU A 15 29.59 -15.48 32.09
CA LEU A 15 30.40 -16.28 31.14
C LEU A 15 29.54 -17.24 30.36
N ALA A 16 28.49 -17.81 30.95
CA ALA A 16 27.55 -18.70 30.27
C ALA A 16 26.69 -17.94 29.21
N VAL A 17 26.30 -16.69 29.49
CA VAL A 17 25.57 -15.82 28.56
C VAL A 17 26.49 -15.42 27.40
N VAL A 18 27.77 -15.12 27.65
CA VAL A 18 28.73 -14.75 26.60
C VAL A 18 29.11 -15.94 25.72
N MET A 19 29.20 -17.16 26.27
CA MET A 19 29.46 -18.37 25.48
C MET A 19 28.23 -18.93 24.76
N GLY A 20 27.02 -18.61 25.22
CA GLY A 20 25.76 -19.00 24.56
C GLY A 20 25.50 -18.30 23.22
N PHE A 21 26.21 -17.18 22.94
CA PHE A 21 26.11 -16.46 21.65
C PHE A 21 27.17 -16.84 20.62
N ALA A 22 28.07 -17.76 20.93
CA ALA A 22 29.15 -18.21 20.05
C ALA A 22 28.91 -19.63 19.49
N LEU A 23 27.63 -20.00 19.24
CA LEU A 23 27.38 -21.11 18.33
C LEU A 23 27.61 -20.59 16.91
N PRO A 24 28.57 -21.16 16.11
CA PRO A 24 28.59 -20.86 14.71
C PRO A 24 27.26 -21.29 14.15
N ALA A 25 26.51 -20.35 13.57
CA ALA A 25 25.41 -20.70 12.69
C ALA A 25 26.03 -21.61 11.63
N ALA A 26 25.69 -22.90 11.66
CA ALA A 26 25.98 -23.79 10.56
C ALA A 26 25.31 -23.09 9.36
N ALA A 27 26.13 -22.55 8.46
CA ALA A 27 25.66 -22.02 7.22
C ALA A 27 24.89 -23.17 6.56
N ALA A 28 23.57 -23.05 6.49
CA ALA A 28 22.79 -23.91 5.61
C ALA A 28 23.44 -23.80 4.24
N ASP A 29 23.75 -24.94 3.67
CA ASP A 29 24.32 -25.04 2.33
C ASP A 29 23.45 -24.16 1.41
N PRO A 30 23.95 -23.07 0.84
CA PRO A 30 23.20 -22.31 -0.13
C PRO A 30 22.99 -23.24 -1.30
N GLY A 31 21.75 -23.73 -1.47
CA GLY A 31 21.36 -24.59 -2.58
C GLY A 31 21.97 -24.10 -3.90
N PRO A 32 21.96 -24.87 -4.98
CA PRO A 32 22.74 -24.64 -6.17
C PRO A 32 22.58 -23.20 -6.64
N ARG A 33 23.68 -22.43 -6.57
CA ARG A 33 23.71 -21.08 -7.10
C ARG A 33 23.45 -21.17 -8.59
N VAL A 34 22.30 -20.68 -9.02
CA VAL A 34 22.06 -20.40 -10.43
C VAL A 34 23.10 -19.35 -10.83
N THR A 35 24.15 -19.80 -11.49
CA THR A 35 25.13 -18.92 -12.13
C THR A 35 24.39 -18.30 -13.31
N ILE A 36 23.92 -17.08 -13.18
CA ILE A 36 23.46 -16.31 -14.34
C ILE A 36 24.74 -16.04 -15.15
N GLU A 37 24.93 -16.77 -16.23
CA GLU A 37 25.95 -16.40 -17.22
C GLU A 37 25.59 -14.97 -17.68
N LYS A 38 26.56 -14.08 -17.54
CA LYS A 38 26.46 -12.75 -18.16
C LYS A 38 26.31 -12.98 -19.66
N VAL A 39 25.11 -12.78 -20.17
CA VAL A 39 24.92 -12.62 -21.62
C VAL A 39 25.79 -11.43 -22.00
N SER A 40 26.80 -11.68 -22.87
CA SER A 40 27.68 -10.61 -23.31
C SER A 40 26.85 -9.56 -24.06
N ASN A 41 27.01 -8.32 -23.67
CA ASN A 41 26.28 -7.17 -24.23
C ASN A 41 26.77 -6.78 -25.64
N ASP A 42 27.42 -7.71 -26.37
CA ASP A 42 27.96 -7.39 -27.69
C ASP A 42 26.89 -7.25 -28.80
N ALA A 43 25.60 -7.36 -28.44
CA ALA A 43 24.49 -7.19 -29.39
C ALA A 43 23.74 -5.87 -29.26
N VAL A 44 24.09 -4.97 -28.33
CA VAL A 44 23.45 -3.65 -28.19
C VAL A 44 24.45 -2.57 -28.53
N THR A 45 24.75 -2.41 -29.82
CA THR A 45 25.49 -1.26 -30.35
C THR A 45 24.61 -0.14 -30.90
N ALA A 46 23.38 -0.05 -30.44
CA ALA A 46 22.59 1.15 -30.61
C ALA A 46 22.76 2.01 -29.33
N GLU A 47 23.61 3.02 -29.40
CA GLU A 47 23.53 4.11 -28.43
C GLU A 47 22.09 4.61 -28.45
N PRO A 48 21.40 4.73 -27.27
CA PRO A 48 20.11 5.36 -27.26
C PRO A 48 20.31 6.79 -27.76
N GLU A 49 19.68 7.15 -28.88
CA GLU A 49 19.58 8.54 -29.30
C GLU A 49 18.99 9.30 -28.11
N MET A 50 19.85 10.05 -27.44
CA MET A 50 19.41 11.01 -26.44
C MET A 50 18.60 12.04 -27.24
N HIS A 51 17.27 11.87 -27.22
CA HIS A 51 16.40 12.95 -27.61
C HIS A 51 16.72 14.11 -26.66
N THR A 52 17.54 15.04 -27.12
CA THR A 52 17.63 16.35 -26.49
C THR A 52 16.23 16.89 -26.51
N ALA A 53 15.59 16.94 -25.36
CA ALA A 53 14.33 17.63 -25.20
C ALA A 53 14.56 19.05 -25.73
N GLU A 54 13.92 19.38 -26.86
CA GLU A 54 13.83 20.77 -27.29
C GLU A 54 13.27 21.54 -26.10
N THR A 55 14.05 22.46 -25.56
CA THR A 55 13.59 23.46 -24.61
C THR A 55 12.53 24.29 -25.34
N LYS A 56 11.27 23.85 -25.28
CA LYS A 56 10.14 24.71 -25.59
C LYS A 56 10.22 25.85 -24.57
N GLU A 57 10.32 27.10 -25.10
CA GLU A 57 10.13 28.27 -24.27
C GLU A 57 8.85 28.07 -23.46
N ASP A 58 8.96 28.17 -22.13
CA ASP A 58 7.88 28.01 -21.18
C ASP A 58 6.82 29.11 -21.38
N THR A 59 5.91 28.89 -22.29
CA THR A 59 4.59 29.51 -22.17
C THR A 59 3.93 28.83 -20.97
N PRO A 60 3.51 29.56 -19.93
CA PRO A 60 2.88 28.97 -18.77
C PRO A 60 1.70 28.12 -19.24
N GLN A 61 1.70 26.87 -18.86
CA GLN A 61 0.68 25.90 -19.25
C GLN A 61 -0.71 26.27 -18.69
N TYR A 62 -0.75 27.16 -17.68
CA TYR A 62 -1.94 27.58 -16.93
C TYR A 62 -2.04 29.09 -16.91
N ALA A 63 -3.27 29.61 -16.95
CA ALA A 63 -3.56 31.02 -16.64
C ALA A 63 -3.54 31.22 -15.11
N ASP A 64 -3.27 32.47 -14.67
CA ASP A 64 -3.21 32.82 -13.24
C ASP A 64 -4.46 32.44 -12.44
N THR A 65 -5.61 32.37 -13.10
CA THR A 65 -6.92 32.05 -12.50
C THR A 65 -7.26 30.56 -12.54
N ASP A 66 -6.46 29.77 -13.26
CA ASP A 66 -6.71 28.32 -13.35
C ASP A 66 -6.47 27.66 -12.01
N MET A 67 -7.43 26.85 -11.58
CA MET A 67 -7.29 26.07 -10.36
C MET A 67 -6.40 24.86 -10.63
N VAL A 68 -5.32 24.75 -9.88
CA VAL A 68 -4.34 23.66 -9.97
C VAL A 68 -4.15 22.98 -8.64
N ARG A 69 -3.87 21.68 -8.65
CA ARG A 69 -3.50 20.92 -7.47
C ARG A 69 -2.03 21.14 -7.15
N VAL A 70 -1.72 21.50 -5.91
CA VAL A 70 -0.35 21.72 -5.44
C VAL A 70 -0.07 20.97 -4.15
N SER A 71 1.17 20.55 -3.99
CA SER A 71 1.76 20.05 -2.74
C SER A 71 2.52 21.19 -2.07
N ILE A 72 2.00 21.68 -0.93
CA ILE A 72 2.58 22.72 -0.09
C ILE A 72 3.36 22.03 1.02
N THR A 73 4.68 21.93 0.86
CA THR A 73 5.57 21.31 1.85
C THR A 73 5.98 22.33 2.90
N LEU A 74 5.82 21.98 4.18
CA LEU A 74 6.19 22.83 5.29
C LEU A 74 7.62 22.53 5.78
N ALA A 75 8.28 23.51 6.36
CA ALA A 75 9.68 23.42 6.81
C ALA A 75 9.92 22.43 7.99
N GLY A 76 8.87 22.02 8.71
CA GLY A 76 8.98 21.05 9.80
C GLY A 76 9.19 19.62 9.29
N ALA A 77 10.00 18.83 9.99
CA ALA A 77 10.24 17.43 9.67
C ALA A 77 8.94 16.60 9.67
N SER A 78 8.82 15.64 8.74
CA SER A 78 7.76 14.62 8.77
C SER A 78 7.91 13.72 10.01
N THR A 79 6.95 12.83 10.24
CA THR A 79 7.05 11.91 11.39
C THR A 79 8.25 10.97 11.24
N ILE A 80 8.52 10.47 10.05
CA ILE A 80 9.66 9.58 9.80
C ILE A 80 10.99 10.36 9.86
N ASP A 81 11.05 11.55 9.27
CA ASP A 81 12.25 12.40 9.33
C ASP A 81 12.58 12.86 10.76
N ALA A 82 11.57 12.96 11.62
CA ALA A 82 11.75 13.20 13.06
C ALA A 82 12.28 11.97 13.83
N GLY A 83 12.53 10.84 13.15
CA GLY A 83 13.17 9.65 13.72
C GLY A 83 12.20 8.59 14.25
N TYR A 84 10.91 8.71 14.03
CA TYR A 84 9.94 7.68 14.42
C TYR A 84 9.99 6.50 13.45
N ALA A 85 10.31 5.29 13.97
CA ALA A 85 10.43 4.10 13.16
C ALA A 85 9.08 3.59 12.65
N THR A 86 8.97 3.31 11.35
CA THR A 86 7.75 2.80 10.70
C THR A 86 7.20 1.54 11.34
N ARG A 87 8.10 0.60 11.72
CA ARG A 87 7.72 -0.70 12.29
C ARG A 87 6.89 -0.60 13.58
N SER A 88 7.02 0.48 14.35
CA SER A 88 6.34 0.67 15.64
C SER A 88 5.41 1.88 15.67
N ILE A 89 5.25 2.58 14.55
CA ILE A 89 4.59 3.88 14.51
C ILE A 89 3.10 3.80 14.89
N ALA A 90 2.44 2.71 14.53
CA ALA A 90 1.03 2.50 14.82
C ALA A 90 0.73 2.47 16.34
N ASN A 91 1.69 1.98 17.15
CA ASN A 91 1.57 1.82 18.59
C ASN A 91 2.47 2.79 19.38
N ASN A 92 2.93 3.89 18.77
CA ASN A 92 3.83 4.84 19.38
C ASN A 92 3.10 6.14 19.73
N ALA A 93 2.71 6.29 21.01
CA ALA A 93 2.02 7.47 21.50
C ALA A 93 2.79 8.79 21.26
N ALA A 94 4.12 8.77 21.28
CA ALA A 94 4.93 9.96 21.00
C ALA A 94 4.85 10.34 19.51
N ALA A 95 4.83 9.36 18.61
CA ALA A 95 4.61 9.59 17.18
C ALA A 95 3.21 10.16 16.92
N ASP A 96 2.19 9.66 17.61
CA ASP A 96 0.81 10.17 17.48
C ASP A 96 0.68 11.61 17.95
N ILE A 97 1.33 11.96 19.07
CA ILE A 97 1.39 13.35 19.57
C ILE A 97 2.08 14.25 18.55
N TYR A 98 3.23 13.80 18.02
CA TYR A 98 3.97 14.54 17.01
C TYR A 98 3.15 14.77 15.74
N ARG A 99 2.51 13.73 15.20
CA ARG A 99 1.60 13.84 14.03
C ARG A 99 0.43 14.79 14.27
N THR A 100 -0.15 14.75 15.47
CA THR A 100 -1.21 15.69 15.86
C THR A 100 -0.68 17.13 15.84
N GLY A 101 0.52 17.36 16.34
CA GLY A 101 1.20 18.65 16.27
C GLY A 101 1.40 19.15 14.83
N LEU A 102 1.83 18.26 13.91
CA LEU A 102 1.95 18.60 12.49
C LEU A 102 0.61 18.98 11.87
N LYS A 103 -0.47 18.22 12.16
CA LYS A 103 -1.83 18.54 11.67
C LYS A 103 -2.29 19.92 12.15
N VAL A 104 -1.99 20.30 13.40
CA VAL A 104 -2.30 21.64 13.92
C VAL A 104 -1.50 22.73 13.21
N GLN A 105 -0.22 22.51 12.93
CA GLN A 105 0.62 23.43 12.16
C GLN A 105 0.12 23.59 10.72
N GLN A 106 -0.25 22.49 10.07
CA GLN A 106 -0.84 22.52 8.72
C GLN A 106 -2.16 23.30 8.70
N GLN A 107 -3.01 23.11 9.69
CA GLN A 107 -4.26 23.88 9.81
C GLN A 107 -4.00 25.38 10.00
N ALA A 108 -3.03 25.75 10.83
CA ALA A 108 -2.64 27.15 11.01
C ALA A 108 -2.07 27.76 9.72
N MET A 109 -1.27 27.00 8.98
CA MET A 109 -0.74 27.43 7.67
C MET A 109 -1.87 27.60 6.65
N ALA A 110 -2.82 26.67 6.57
CA ALA A 110 -3.97 26.79 5.68
C ALA A 110 -4.81 28.06 5.98
N GLN A 111 -4.99 28.39 7.24
CA GLN A 111 -5.66 29.64 7.64
C GLN A 111 -4.86 30.87 7.24
N ARG A 112 -3.53 30.83 7.38
CA ARG A 112 -2.64 31.92 6.98
C ARG A 112 -2.68 32.14 5.46
N ILE A 113 -2.60 31.07 4.67
CA ILE A 113 -2.75 31.11 3.21
C ILE A 113 -4.08 31.76 2.83
N SER A 114 -5.18 31.34 3.47
CA SER A 114 -6.50 31.92 3.26
C SER A 114 -6.50 33.44 3.48
N GLN A 115 -5.95 33.91 4.59
CA GLN A 115 -5.97 35.32 4.97
C GLN A 115 -5.01 36.18 4.16
N ASP A 116 -3.76 35.74 4.01
CA ASP A 116 -2.66 36.55 3.48
C ASP A 116 -2.55 36.47 1.95
N VAL A 117 -3.02 35.35 1.33
CA VAL A 117 -2.84 35.11 -0.10
C VAL A 117 -4.16 35.03 -0.87
N LEU A 118 -5.18 34.36 -0.27
CA LEU A 118 -6.46 34.09 -0.96
C LEU A 118 -7.54 35.16 -0.65
N GLY A 119 -7.19 36.25 0.04
CA GLY A 119 -8.12 37.34 0.31
C GLY A 119 -9.27 36.98 1.28
N GLY A 120 -9.08 35.95 2.09
CA GLY A 120 -10.06 35.46 3.05
C GLY A 120 -10.87 34.24 2.58
N GLU A 121 -10.71 33.81 1.33
CA GLU A 121 -11.29 32.56 0.85
C GLU A 121 -10.59 31.37 1.50
N ALA A 122 -11.35 30.34 1.89
CA ALA A 122 -10.78 29.16 2.52
C ALA A 122 -9.87 28.42 1.53
N LEU A 123 -8.69 27.96 1.99
CA LEU A 123 -7.86 27.06 1.20
C LEU A 123 -8.61 25.72 1.00
N ASP A 124 -8.75 25.32 -0.26
CA ASP A 124 -9.36 24.03 -0.64
C ASP A 124 -8.36 22.90 -0.41
N VAL A 125 -8.28 22.46 0.88
CA VAL A 125 -7.37 21.40 1.31
C VAL A 125 -7.95 20.05 0.94
N VAL A 126 -7.18 19.25 0.19
CA VAL A 126 -7.53 17.88 -0.19
C VAL A 126 -6.93 16.88 0.80
N TRP A 127 -5.61 16.91 1.00
CA TRP A 127 -4.93 15.99 1.89
C TRP A 127 -4.00 16.69 2.89
N ASN A 128 -3.92 16.13 4.09
CA ASN A 128 -2.95 16.50 5.11
C ASN A 128 -1.99 15.33 5.37
N MET A 129 -0.80 15.38 4.82
CA MET A 129 0.20 14.34 4.93
C MET A 129 1.22 14.68 6.02
N THR A 130 1.42 13.74 6.97
CA THR A 130 2.28 13.96 8.13
C THR A 130 3.26 12.82 8.39
N LEU A 131 3.10 11.70 7.68
CA LEU A 131 3.88 10.48 7.93
C LEU A 131 5.23 10.52 7.22
N LEU A 132 5.22 10.45 5.89
CA LEU A 132 6.40 10.46 5.02
C LEU A 132 6.85 11.87 4.67
N THR A 133 5.92 12.81 4.61
CA THR A 133 6.15 14.21 4.30
C THR A 133 5.30 15.09 5.23
N ASN A 134 5.70 16.35 5.43
CA ASN A 134 4.89 17.35 6.11
C ASN A 134 4.30 18.28 5.06
N THR A 135 3.23 17.83 4.38
CA THR A 135 2.68 18.46 3.18
C THR A 135 1.17 18.63 3.27
N ILE A 136 0.68 19.75 2.80
CA ILE A 136 -0.73 20.04 2.54
C ILE A 136 -0.92 19.92 1.02
N SER A 137 -1.78 19.01 0.55
CA SER A 137 -2.27 19.04 -0.83
C SER A 137 -3.51 19.89 -0.90
N ALA A 138 -3.55 20.85 -1.83
CA ALA A 138 -4.65 21.78 -1.96
C ALA A 138 -4.85 22.24 -3.41
N ASN A 139 -6.08 22.66 -3.74
CA ASN A 139 -6.36 23.36 -4.99
C ASN A 139 -6.21 24.87 -4.77
N VAL A 140 -5.43 25.51 -5.63
CA VAL A 140 -5.17 26.96 -5.58
C VAL A 140 -5.17 27.57 -7.00
N PRO A 141 -5.47 28.88 -7.16
CA PRO A 141 -5.25 29.56 -8.42
C PRO A 141 -3.74 29.56 -8.76
N TYR A 142 -3.39 29.23 -9.99
CA TYR A 142 -1.99 29.11 -10.44
C TYR A 142 -1.14 30.34 -10.10
N GLY A 143 -1.64 31.54 -10.34
CA GLY A 143 -0.95 32.79 -10.01
C GLY A 143 -0.73 33.08 -8.54
N LYS A 144 -1.22 32.19 -7.62
CA LYS A 144 -1.00 32.32 -6.17
C LYS A 144 0.13 31.45 -5.64
N ILE A 145 0.68 30.55 -6.45
CA ILE A 145 1.74 29.62 -6.06
C ILE A 145 2.93 30.35 -5.46
N GLU A 146 3.49 31.32 -6.18
CA GLU A 146 4.66 32.10 -5.77
C GLU A 146 4.42 32.86 -4.45
N ALA A 147 3.22 33.42 -4.27
CA ALA A 147 2.86 34.10 -3.03
C ALA A 147 2.70 33.14 -1.83
N ILE A 148 2.24 31.90 -2.06
CA ILE A 148 2.17 30.86 -1.03
C ILE A 148 3.58 30.40 -0.67
N GLU A 149 4.43 30.17 -1.65
CA GLU A 149 5.82 29.74 -1.43
C GLU A 149 6.65 30.76 -0.65
N ALA A 150 6.35 32.04 -0.83
CA ALA A 150 7.01 33.13 -0.11
C ALA A 150 6.62 33.24 1.38
N LEU A 151 5.62 32.49 1.86
CA LEU A 151 5.21 32.53 3.26
C LEU A 151 6.27 31.86 4.16
N ASP A 152 6.60 32.51 5.25
CA ASP A 152 7.48 31.92 6.28
C ASP A 152 6.89 30.62 6.82
N GLY A 153 7.69 29.55 6.84
CA GLY A 153 7.30 28.21 7.24
C GLY A 153 6.87 27.30 6.07
N VAL A 154 6.73 27.80 4.85
CA VAL A 154 6.62 27.01 3.62
C VAL A 154 8.04 26.71 3.11
N ALA A 155 8.34 25.46 2.82
CA ALA A 155 9.62 25.03 2.27
C ALA A 155 9.59 25.01 0.72
N SER A 156 8.48 24.57 0.13
CA SER A 156 8.25 24.58 -1.32
C SER A 156 6.78 24.44 -1.66
N VAL A 157 6.40 24.90 -2.84
CA VAL A 157 5.10 24.64 -3.45
C VAL A 157 5.32 24.02 -4.82
N THR A 158 4.85 22.79 -5.01
CA THR A 158 5.06 22.04 -6.25
C THR A 158 3.72 21.71 -6.89
N LEU A 159 3.59 21.97 -8.20
CA LEU A 159 2.47 21.45 -8.98
C LEU A 159 2.48 19.92 -8.90
N GLU A 160 1.32 19.34 -8.61
CA GLU A 160 1.17 17.88 -8.62
C GLU A 160 1.00 17.39 -10.06
N ASN A 161 1.67 16.27 -10.37
CA ASN A 161 1.43 15.58 -11.62
C ASN A 161 0.05 14.92 -11.58
N ARG A 162 -0.59 14.91 -12.74
CA ARG A 162 -1.81 14.16 -12.95
C ARG A 162 -1.52 12.97 -13.85
N TYR A 163 -1.88 11.79 -13.38
CA TYR A 163 -1.71 10.52 -14.07
C TYR A 163 -3.04 10.06 -14.63
N GLU A 164 -3.01 9.52 -15.84
CA GLU A 164 -4.14 8.79 -16.42
C GLU A 164 -3.82 7.30 -16.36
N PRO A 165 -4.79 6.43 -16.11
CA PRO A 165 -4.55 4.99 -16.13
C PRO A 165 -4.21 4.54 -17.56
N ASP A 166 -3.23 3.66 -17.68
CA ASP A 166 -2.95 2.97 -18.93
C ASP A 166 -4.08 1.97 -19.19
N VAL A 167 -5.11 2.41 -19.90
CA VAL A 167 -6.22 1.55 -20.28
C VAL A 167 -5.74 0.60 -21.37
N VAL A 168 -5.30 -0.57 -20.98
CA VAL A 168 -5.07 -1.65 -21.93
C VAL A 168 -6.45 -2.11 -22.41
N SER A 169 -6.75 -1.88 -23.69
CA SER A 169 -7.91 -2.49 -24.35
C SER A 169 -7.78 -4.00 -24.22
N THR A 170 -8.58 -4.59 -23.35
CA THR A 170 -8.70 -6.03 -23.24
C THR A 170 -9.43 -6.55 -24.46
N GLY A 171 -8.69 -7.06 -25.43
CA GLY A 171 -9.24 -8.09 -26.30
C GLY A 171 -9.60 -9.32 -25.45
N ASP A 172 -10.33 -10.29 -26.04
CA ASP A 172 -10.63 -11.60 -25.42
C ASP A 172 -9.33 -12.34 -25.02
N ALA A 173 -8.70 -11.89 -23.94
CA ALA A 173 -7.52 -12.55 -23.38
C ALA A 173 -7.99 -13.72 -22.53
N ASP A 174 -7.62 -14.92 -22.93
CA ASP A 174 -7.80 -16.12 -22.13
C ASP A 174 -6.74 -16.06 -20.98
N PRO A 175 -7.14 -15.83 -19.72
CA PRO A 175 -6.19 -15.64 -18.61
C PRO A 175 -5.60 -16.98 -18.18
N ASP A 176 -4.55 -17.44 -18.86
CA ASP A 176 -3.82 -18.66 -18.49
C ASP A 176 -2.80 -18.39 -17.37
N MET A 177 -3.32 -18.14 -16.17
CA MET A 177 -2.50 -17.98 -14.96
C MET A 177 -1.83 -19.29 -14.53
N ALA A 178 -2.35 -20.45 -14.93
CA ALA A 178 -1.76 -21.74 -14.60
C ALA A 178 -0.38 -21.89 -15.25
N THR A 179 -0.22 -21.52 -16.52
CA THR A 179 1.06 -21.54 -17.21
C THR A 179 2.01 -20.46 -16.66
N SER A 180 1.53 -19.23 -16.50
CA SER A 180 2.31 -18.12 -15.96
C SER A 180 2.82 -18.40 -14.55
N GLY A 181 1.98 -18.93 -13.68
CA GLY A 181 2.35 -19.34 -12.32
C GLY A 181 3.47 -20.41 -12.29
N ALA A 182 3.41 -21.38 -13.20
CA ALA A 182 4.46 -22.38 -13.33
C ALA A 182 5.79 -21.77 -13.81
N MET A 183 5.75 -20.82 -14.75
CA MET A 183 6.95 -20.15 -15.30
C MET A 183 7.70 -19.32 -14.25
N ILE A 184 6.98 -18.62 -13.36
CA ILE A 184 7.60 -17.80 -12.31
C ILE A 184 7.90 -18.58 -11.02
N GLY A 185 7.54 -19.86 -10.95
CA GLY A 185 7.83 -20.76 -9.83
C GLY A 185 6.81 -20.67 -8.66
N SER A 186 5.67 -19.99 -8.82
CA SER A 186 4.65 -19.91 -7.75
C SER A 186 4.08 -21.28 -7.38
N THR A 187 3.94 -22.20 -8.35
CA THR A 187 3.54 -23.59 -8.09
C THR A 187 4.49 -24.32 -7.16
N ALA A 188 5.79 -24.09 -7.26
CA ALA A 188 6.78 -24.67 -6.36
C ALA A 188 6.65 -24.07 -4.96
N ALA A 189 6.48 -22.75 -4.85
CA ALA A 189 6.26 -22.08 -3.57
C ALA A 189 5.00 -22.59 -2.86
N TRP A 190 3.89 -22.81 -3.59
CA TRP A 190 2.68 -23.38 -3.01
C TRP A 190 2.87 -24.82 -2.54
N ALA A 191 3.65 -25.64 -3.28
CA ALA A 191 3.98 -27.00 -2.86
C ALA A 191 4.80 -27.04 -1.57
N ASP A 192 5.64 -26.01 -1.36
CA ASP A 192 6.43 -25.81 -0.14
C ASP A 192 5.63 -25.16 1.01
N GLY A 193 4.33 -24.88 0.80
CA GLY A 193 3.41 -24.30 1.80
C GLY A 193 3.37 -22.76 1.83
N TYR A 194 4.04 -22.07 0.89
CA TYR A 194 4.04 -20.61 0.81
C TYR A 194 2.92 -20.12 -0.12
N SER A 195 1.78 -19.80 0.43
CA SER A 195 0.60 -19.34 -0.33
C SER A 195 0.14 -17.92 0.00
N GLY A 196 0.88 -17.23 0.86
CA GLY A 196 0.53 -15.89 1.31
C GLY A 196 -0.38 -15.84 2.54
N ALA A 197 -0.76 -16.97 3.15
CA ALA A 197 -1.59 -16.97 4.35
C ALA A 197 -0.94 -16.14 5.48
N GLY A 198 -1.71 -15.20 6.07
CA GLY A 198 -1.22 -14.24 7.05
C GLY A 198 -0.51 -13.02 6.46
N SER A 199 -0.36 -12.94 5.13
CA SER A 199 0.18 -11.75 4.44
C SER A 199 -0.94 -10.82 4.01
N ARG A 200 -0.62 -9.52 3.87
CA ARG A 200 -1.50 -8.48 3.36
C ARG A 200 -0.87 -7.86 2.13
N ILE A 201 -1.61 -7.78 1.03
CA ILE A 201 -1.14 -7.16 -0.22
C ILE A 201 -2.04 -5.96 -0.50
N ALA A 202 -1.44 -4.78 -0.59
CA ALA A 202 -2.14 -3.56 -0.98
C ALA A 202 -2.03 -3.35 -2.49
N VAL A 203 -3.17 -3.13 -3.14
CA VAL A 203 -3.27 -2.73 -4.54
C VAL A 203 -3.79 -1.30 -4.59
N ILE A 204 -2.94 -0.40 -5.07
CA ILE A 204 -3.20 1.03 -5.23
C ILE A 204 -3.38 1.27 -6.73
N ASP A 205 -4.63 1.28 -7.21
CA ASP A 205 -4.93 1.20 -8.65
C ASP A 205 -6.30 1.81 -8.98
N THR A 206 -6.90 1.41 -10.10
CA THR A 206 -8.21 1.89 -10.58
C THR A 206 -9.40 1.37 -9.77
N GLY A 207 -9.17 0.54 -8.75
CA GLY A 207 -10.20 -0.14 -7.97
C GLY A 207 -10.19 -1.64 -8.21
N THR A 208 -11.17 -2.33 -7.66
CA THR A 208 -11.27 -3.80 -7.74
C THR A 208 -12.74 -4.19 -7.83
N ASP A 209 -13.08 -5.11 -8.73
CA ASP A 209 -14.38 -5.77 -8.79
C ASP A 209 -14.50 -6.73 -7.59
N THR A 210 -15.09 -6.24 -6.49
CA THR A 210 -15.08 -6.91 -5.19
C THR A 210 -16.07 -8.06 -5.06
N ASP A 211 -17.03 -8.18 -5.96
CA ASP A 211 -17.98 -9.29 -6.04
C ASP A 211 -17.57 -10.34 -7.09
N HIS A 212 -16.43 -10.15 -7.76
CA HIS A 212 -15.87 -11.15 -8.65
C HIS A 212 -15.53 -12.45 -7.88
N ILE A 213 -15.81 -13.60 -8.50
CA ILE A 213 -15.63 -14.94 -7.92
C ILE A 213 -14.21 -15.17 -7.36
N SER A 214 -13.20 -14.53 -7.94
CA SER A 214 -11.81 -14.63 -7.52
C SER A 214 -11.51 -13.97 -6.16
N PHE A 215 -12.42 -13.15 -5.64
CA PHE A 215 -12.25 -12.44 -4.37
C PHE A 215 -13.31 -12.80 -3.33
N ASP A 216 -14.09 -13.86 -3.55
CA ASP A 216 -15.11 -14.33 -2.62
C ASP A 216 -14.50 -14.63 -1.24
N GLY A 217 -14.98 -13.91 -0.21
CA GLY A 217 -14.51 -14.08 1.17
C GLY A 217 -14.78 -15.47 1.74
N LYS A 218 -15.87 -16.13 1.33
CA LYS A 218 -16.19 -17.49 1.80
C LYS A 218 -15.26 -18.53 1.18
N ALA A 219 -14.91 -18.37 -0.09
CA ALA A 219 -13.93 -19.23 -0.75
C ALA A 219 -12.52 -19.04 -0.11
N PHE A 220 -12.17 -17.82 0.27
CA PHE A 220 -10.95 -17.55 1.04
C PHE A 220 -10.98 -18.24 2.40
N GLU A 221 -12.07 -18.14 3.16
CA GLU A 221 -12.21 -18.82 4.46
C GLU A 221 -12.15 -20.34 4.31
N TYR A 222 -12.73 -20.90 3.25
CA TYR A 222 -12.60 -22.32 2.93
C TYR A 222 -11.15 -22.70 2.67
N SER A 223 -10.38 -21.87 1.95
CA SER A 223 -8.95 -22.11 1.74
C SER A 223 -8.18 -22.18 3.06
N LEU A 224 -8.45 -21.25 3.99
CA LEU A 224 -7.82 -21.26 5.31
C LEU A 224 -8.19 -22.51 6.13
N GLU A 225 -9.42 -23.00 5.98
CA GLU A 225 -9.85 -24.26 6.62
C GLU A 225 -9.08 -25.47 6.06
N GLN A 226 -8.86 -25.53 4.74
CA GLN A 226 -8.04 -26.59 4.13
C GLN A 226 -6.60 -26.52 4.61
N LEU A 227 -5.99 -25.32 4.68
CA LEU A 227 -4.65 -25.14 5.19
C LEU A 227 -4.53 -25.52 6.68
N ALA A 228 -5.55 -25.24 7.48
CA ALA A 228 -5.62 -25.66 8.88
C ALA A 228 -5.62 -27.20 9.00
N ALA A 229 -6.45 -27.86 8.19
CA ALA A 229 -6.53 -29.33 8.15
C ALA A 229 -5.18 -29.95 7.73
N ASP A 230 -4.53 -29.40 6.70
CA ASP A 230 -3.21 -29.85 6.25
C ASP A 230 -2.13 -29.67 7.35
N ALA A 231 -2.26 -28.62 8.16
CA ALA A 231 -1.39 -28.36 9.31
C ALA A 231 -1.76 -29.16 10.57
N GLY A 232 -2.83 -29.96 10.54
CA GLY A 232 -3.33 -30.72 11.68
C GLY A 232 -3.88 -29.85 12.81
N LYS A 233 -4.39 -28.65 12.48
CA LYS A 233 -4.96 -27.66 13.42
C LYS A 233 -6.46 -27.51 13.20
N SER A 234 -7.18 -26.99 14.20
CA SER A 234 -8.51 -26.46 13.98
C SER A 234 -8.44 -25.14 13.17
N LYS A 235 -9.54 -24.79 12.47
CA LYS A 235 -9.63 -23.50 11.74
C LYS A 235 -9.31 -22.33 12.65
N ASP A 236 -9.89 -22.30 13.86
CA ASP A 236 -9.74 -21.18 14.80
C ASP A 236 -8.29 -21.03 15.27
N GLU A 237 -7.60 -22.12 15.60
CA GLU A 237 -6.20 -22.09 16.01
C GLU A 237 -5.29 -21.64 14.85
N PHE A 238 -5.59 -22.08 13.65
CA PHE A 238 -4.82 -21.69 12.47
C PHE A 238 -5.01 -20.21 12.15
N VAL A 239 -6.26 -19.74 12.03
CA VAL A 239 -6.60 -18.34 11.74
C VAL A 239 -6.03 -17.40 12.81
N ALA A 240 -6.16 -17.75 14.11
CA ALA A 240 -5.58 -16.95 15.19
C ALA A 240 -4.04 -16.83 15.11
N SER A 241 -3.37 -17.75 14.40
CA SER A 241 -1.91 -17.68 14.19
C SER A 241 -1.48 -16.82 12.99
N LEU A 242 -2.43 -16.38 12.14
CA LEU A 242 -2.15 -15.68 10.87
C LEU A 242 -2.07 -14.16 10.99
N ASP A 243 -2.50 -13.56 12.12
CA ASP A 243 -2.54 -12.09 12.27
C ASP A 243 -3.30 -11.41 11.11
N LEU A 244 -4.52 -11.88 10.82
CA LEU A 244 -5.36 -11.31 9.77
C LEU A 244 -5.92 -9.95 10.21
N LEU A 245 -5.90 -8.97 9.32
CA LEU A 245 -6.52 -7.68 9.55
C LEU A 245 -8.04 -7.85 9.69
N ASP A 246 -8.60 -7.29 10.74
CA ASP A 246 -10.01 -7.31 11.05
C ASP A 246 -10.60 -5.90 11.32
N VAL A 247 -11.89 -5.84 11.61
CA VAL A 247 -12.59 -4.57 11.86
C VAL A 247 -12.06 -3.86 13.11
N ASP A 248 -11.70 -4.60 14.15
CA ASP A 248 -11.24 -4.03 15.42
C ASP A 248 -9.85 -3.40 15.27
N GLU A 249 -8.96 -4.05 14.53
CA GLU A 249 -7.66 -3.49 14.19
C GLU A 249 -7.77 -2.23 13.33
N ILE A 250 -8.68 -2.24 12.33
CA ILE A 250 -8.96 -1.06 11.51
C ILE A 250 -9.52 0.06 12.39
N ALA A 251 -10.47 -0.22 13.28
CA ALA A 251 -11.04 0.76 14.19
C ALA A 251 -9.98 1.40 15.10
N ALA A 252 -9.02 0.62 15.57
CA ALA A 252 -7.91 1.11 16.41
C ALA A 252 -6.99 2.09 15.69
N VAL A 253 -6.81 1.96 14.37
CA VAL A 253 -5.93 2.82 13.57
C VAL A 253 -6.67 3.91 12.80
N LEU A 254 -7.97 3.77 12.55
CA LEU A 254 -8.79 4.70 11.77
C LEU A 254 -8.61 6.18 12.17
N PRO A 255 -8.57 6.57 13.46
CA PRO A 255 -8.33 7.96 13.84
C PRO A 255 -7.00 8.54 13.37
N LYS A 256 -6.04 7.69 13.01
CA LYS A 256 -4.70 8.04 12.55
C LYS A 256 -4.59 8.13 11.03
N LEU A 257 -5.53 7.56 10.29
CA LEU A 257 -5.54 7.54 8.82
C LEU A 257 -5.92 8.91 8.26
N ASN A 258 -5.47 9.21 7.04
CA ASN A 258 -5.81 10.44 6.33
C ASN A 258 -7.33 10.56 6.10
N ILE A 259 -7.99 9.43 5.87
CA ILE A 259 -9.42 9.31 5.62
C ILE A 259 -10.30 9.36 6.88
N SER A 260 -9.72 9.53 8.07
CA SER A 260 -10.44 9.44 9.35
C SER A 260 -11.68 10.34 9.47
N LYS A 261 -11.68 11.48 8.78
CA LYS A 261 -12.83 12.40 8.76
C LYS A 261 -13.92 12.00 7.75
N LEU A 262 -13.57 11.18 6.78
CA LEU A 262 -14.44 10.72 5.69
C LEU A 262 -15.15 9.41 6.05
N VAL A 263 -14.56 8.64 6.98
CA VAL A 263 -15.03 7.31 7.36
C VAL A 263 -15.69 7.35 8.73
N PRO A 264 -17.01 7.19 8.81
CA PRO A 264 -17.72 7.26 10.08
C PRO A 264 -17.51 6.06 10.99
N ASP A 265 -17.21 4.89 10.39
CA ASP A 265 -17.07 3.61 11.07
C ASP A 265 -16.16 2.67 10.30
N ALA A 266 -15.28 1.95 11.01
CA ALA A 266 -14.32 1.02 10.41
C ALA A 266 -14.98 -0.11 9.61
N SER A 267 -16.20 -0.53 9.99
CA SER A 267 -16.95 -1.55 9.28
C SER A 267 -17.31 -1.17 7.83
N LYS A 268 -17.25 0.13 7.49
CA LYS A 268 -17.44 0.60 6.11
C LYS A 268 -16.24 0.33 5.21
N LEU A 269 -15.07 0.15 5.80
CA LEU A 269 -13.85 -0.18 5.06
C LEU A 269 -13.71 -1.70 4.88
N TYR A 270 -14.27 -2.49 5.81
CA TYR A 270 -14.16 -3.93 5.82
C TYR A 270 -15.28 -4.58 5.00
N LEU A 271 -14.93 -5.26 3.93
CA LEU A 271 -15.89 -5.96 3.08
C LEU A 271 -16.00 -7.45 3.46
N THR A 272 -14.88 -8.14 3.48
CA THR A 272 -14.79 -9.58 3.81
C THR A 272 -13.44 -9.89 4.45
N SER A 273 -13.27 -11.11 4.96
CA SER A 273 -11.98 -11.62 5.42
C SER A 273 -10.89 -11.62 4.34
N LYS A 274 -11.27 -11.74 3.06
CA LYS A 274 -10.36 -11.60 1.90
C LYS A 274 -10.02 -10.15 1.60
N LEU A 275 -11.01 -9.27 1.73
CA LEU A 275 -10.96 -7.84 1.43
C LEU A 275 -11.21 -7.03 2.72
N PRO A 276 -10.23 -7.00 3.65
CA PRO A 276 -10.43 -6.37 4.95
C PRO A 276 -10.43 -4.85 4.89
N PHE A 277 -9.92 -4.25 3.81
CA PHE A 277 -9.88 -2.80 3.66
C PHE A 277 -10.08 -2.38 2.21
N ALA A 278 -11.02 -1.44 2.01
CA ALA A 278 -11.32 -0.87 0.71
C ALA A 278 -11.75 0.60 0.84
N PHE A 279 -11.13 1.50 0.05
CA PHE A 279 -11.49 2.91 0.01
C PHE A 279 -11.11 3.57 -1.32
N ASN A 280 -11.96 4.50 -1.80
CA ASN A 280 -11.70 5.34 -2.96
C ASN A 280 -11.16 6.70 -2.50
N TYR A 281 -9.85 6.91 -2.68
CA TYR A 281 -9.16 8.10 -2.20
C TYR A 281 -9.39 9.33 -3.07
N VAL A 282 -9.66 9.14 -4.37
CA VAL A 282 -9.85 10.29 -5.28
C VAL A 282 -11.25 10.87 -5.16
N ASP A 283 -12.28 10.02 -5.15
CA ASP A 283 -13.67 10.46 -5.03
C ASP A 283 -14.14 10.50 -3.57
N GLU A 284 -13.26 10.20 -2.60
CA GLU A 284 -13.49 10.27 -1.14
C GLU A 284 -14.72 9.48 -0.68
N ASN A 285 -14.91 8.27 -1.20
CA ASN A 285 -16.08 7.44 -0.92
C ASN A 285 -15.74 5.94 -0.86
N PHE A 286 -16.78 5.09 -0.78
CA PHE A 286 -16.65 3.63 -0.69
C PHE A 286 -16.90 2.91 -2.02
N ASP A 287 -17.07 3.63 -3.11
CA ASP A 287 -17.21 3.07 -4.46
C ASP A 287 -15.82 2.77 -5.02
N ILE A 288 -15.39 1.54 -4.85
CA ILE A 288 -14.08 1.05 -5.29
C ILE A 288 -14.15 0.21 -6.55
N THR A 289 -15.35 0.01 -7.11
CA THR A 289 -15.55 -0.72 -8.36
C THR A 289 -15.30 0.19 -9.56
N HIS A 290 -15.28 -0.41 -10.76
CA HIS A 290 -15.15 0.32 -12.02
C HIS A 290 -16.49 0.58 -12.72
N ASP A 291 -17.59 0.07 -12.20
CA ASP A 291 -18.90 0.03 -12.85
C ASP A 291 -19.42 1.38 -13.33
N ASN A 292 -18.99 2.44 -12.67
CA ASN A 292 -19.44 3.81 -12.93
C ASN A 292 -18.36 4.71 -13.54
N ASP A 293 -17.19 4.16 -13.87
CA ASP A 293 -16.07 4.93 -14.42
C ASP A 293 -15.56 4.38 -15.76
N LYS A 294 -14.70 5.14 -16.43
CA LYS A 294 -14.17 4.80 -17.75
C LYS A 294 -12.83 4.05 -17.71
N GLN A 295 -12.37 3.64 -16.54
CA GLN A 295 -10.99 3.20 -16.36
C GLN A 295 -10.78 1.72 -16.60
N GLY A 296 -11.87 0.97 -16.81
CA GLY A 296 -11.80 -0.47 -17.01
C GLY A 296 -11.30 -1.22 -15.76
N GLU A 297 -10.87 -2.45 -15.96
CA GLU A 297 -10.63 -3.43 -14.89
C GLU A 297 -9.16 -3.62 -14.54
N HIS A 298 -8.30 -2.62 -14.82
CA HIS A 298 -6.85 -2.75 -14.59
C HIS A 298 -6.53 -3.18 -13.14
N GLY A 299 -7.10 -2.49 -12.15
CA GLY A 299 -6.88 -2.83 -10.73
C GLY A 299 -7.41 -4.21 -10.35
N SER A 300 -8.54 -4.66 -10.95
CA SER A 300 -9.05 -6.02 -10.76
C SER A 300 -8.08 -7.07 -11.32
N HIS A 301 -7.48 -6.82 -12.48
CA HIS A 301 -6.46 -7.69 -13.08
C HIS A 301 -5.22 -7.76 -12.20
N VAL A 302 -4.69 -6.61 -11.76
CA VAL A 302 -3.52 -6.54 -10.87
C VAL A 302 -3.78 -7.29 -9.57
N ALA A 303 -4.94 -7.04 -8.94
CA ALA A 303 -5.38 -7.73 -7.73
C ALA A 303 -5.51 -9.24 -7.95
N GLY A 304 -6.06 -9.65 -9.10
CA GLY A 304 -6.22 -11.06 -9.49
C GLY A 304 -4.88 -11.77 -9.65
N ILE A 305 -3.93 -11.17 -10.38
CA ILE A 305 -2.57 -11.71 -10.52
C ILE A 305 -1.90 -11.88 -9.16
N ALA A 306 -2.08 -10.92 -8.27
CA ALA A 306 -1.46 -10.97 -6.95
C ALA A 306 -2.15 -11.95 -6.00
N THR A 307 -3.50 -11.94 -5.92
CA THR A 307 -4.23 -12.52 -4.78
C THR A 307 -5.48 -13.32 -5.12
N ALA A 308 -5.84 -13.55 -6.40
CA ALA A 308 -7.03 -14.35 -6.73
C ALA A 308 -7.08 -15.66 -5.94
N ASN A 309 -8.23 -15.98 -5.40
CA ASN A 309 -8.45 -17.10 -4.50
C ASN A 309 -7.98 -18.44 -5.08
N ARG A 310 -7.53 -19.35 -4.20
CA ARG A 310 -7.18 -20.74 -4.53
C ARG A 310 -8.41 -21.58 -4.89
N TYR A 311 -9.57 -21.25 -4.30
CA TYR A 311 -10.84 -21.92 -4.51
C TYR A 311 -11.88 -20.94 -4.98
N VAL A 312 -12.82 -21.46 -5.78
CA VAL A 312 -14.01 -20.74 -6.22
C VAL A 312 -15.24 -21.57 -5.92
N SER A 313 -16.44 -20.95 -5.87
CA SER A 313 -17.68 -21.65 -5.66
C SER A 313 -17.96 -22.59 -6.85
N ASP A 314 -18.36 -23.84 -6.57
CA ASP A 314 -18.80 -24.82 -7.58
C ASP A 314 -20.25 -24.61 -8.06
N GLY A 315 -20.93 -23.56 -7.56
CA GLY A 315 -22.34 -23.27 -7.83
C GLY A 315 -23.34 -24.28 -7.22
N LYS A 316 -22.86 -25.26 -6.47
CA LYS A 316 -23.68 -26.33 -5.84
C LYS A 316 -23.61 -26.29 -4.31
N GLY A 317 -22.98 -25.25 -3.76
CA GLY A 317 -22.80 -25.05 -2.33
C GLY A 317 -21.48 -25.58 -1.78
N GLY A 318 -20.56 -25.98 -2.66
CA GLY A 318 -19.17 -26.36 -2.36
C GLY A 318 -18.16 -25.44 -3.04
N TYR A 319 -16.90 -25.87 -2.98
CA TYR A 319 -15.77 -25.15 -3.57
C TYR A 319 -14.87 -26.09 -4.37
N GLU A 320 -14.34 -25.61 -5.48
CA GLU A 320 -13.38 -26.32 -6.33
C GLU A 320 -12.12 -25.47 -6.51
N LYS A 321 -11.02 -26.10 -6.92
CA LYS A 321 -9.78 -25.37 -7.18
C LYS A 321 -9.93 -24.44 -8.35
N ALA A 322 -9.56 -23.18 -8.16
CA ALA A 322 -9.67 -22.15 -9.20
C ALA A 322 -8.87 -22.48 -10.46
N LEU A 323 -7.67 -23.08 -10.33
CA LEU A 323 -6.86 -23.50 -11.48
C LEU A 323 -7.51 -24.61 -12.32
N ASP A 324 -8.35 -25.45 -11.72
CA ASP A 324 -9.00 -26.56 -12.42
C ASP A 324 -10.32 -26.12 -13.11
N SER A 325 -10.86 -24.96 -12.73
CA SER A 325 -12.19 -24.50 -13.10
C SER A 325 -12.15 -23.23 -13.94
N VAL A 326 -11.53 -22.17 -13.43
CA VAL A 326 -11.48 -20.84 -14.07
C VAL A 326 -10.09 -20.45 -14.55
N PHE A 327 -9.10 -21.31 -14.39
CA PHE A 327 -7.70 -21.13 -14.82
C PHE A 327 -7.00 -19.90 -14.24
N VAL A 328 -7.56 -19.27 -13.20
CA VAL A 328 -7.03 -18.07 -12.55
C VAL A 328 -6.80 -18.34 -11.07
N GLN A 329 -5.58 -18.13 -10.62
CA GLN A 329 -5.19 -18.12 -9.21
C GLN A 329 -4.05 -17.12 -9.02
N GLY A 330 -4.14 -16.28 -7.99
CA GLY A 330 -3.10 -15.31 -7.68
C GLY A 330 -1.80 -15.98 -7.19
N VAL A 331 -0.70 -15.23 -7.26
CA VAL A 331 0.62 -15.70 -6.76
C VAL A 331 0.56 -15.98 -5.25
N ALA A 332 -0.17 -15.16 -4.50
CA ALA A 332 -0.42 -15.30 -3.07
C ALA A 332 -1.93 -15.46 -2.78
N PRO A 333 -2.54 -16.60 -3.14
CA PRO A 333 -4.00 -16.76 -3.13
C PRO A 333 -4.62 -16.69 -1.73
N ASP A 334 -3.84 -16.98 -0.70
CA ASP A 334 -4.27 -16.97 0.69
C ASP A 334 -3.83 -15.70 1.45
N ALA A 335 -3.34 -14.67 0.74
CA ALA A 335 -3.14 -13.34 1.29
C ALA A 335 -4.45 -12.54 1.34
N GLN A 336 -4.57 -11.63 2.30
CA GLN A 336 -5.61 -10.61 2.30
C GLN A 336 -5.29 -9.52 1.27
N LEU A 337 -6.31 -8.99 0.61
CA LEU A 337 -6.22 -7.90 -0.35
C LEU A 337 -6.72 -6.60 0.27
N ILE A 338 -5.87 -5.59 0.30
CA ILE A 338 -6.23 -4.21 0.64
C ILE A 338 -6.39 -3.45 -0.67
N THR A 339 -7.58 -2.92 -0.94
CA THR A 339 -7.88 -2.21 -2.17
C THR A 339 -7.95 -0.71 -1.92
N MET A 340 -7.08 0.05 -2.59
CA MET A 340 -7.04 1.51 -2.53
C MET A 340 -7.20 2.07 -3.93
N LYS A 341 -8.40 2.62 -4.22
CA LYS A 341 -8.68 3.22 -5.51
C LYS A 341 -8.14 4.65 -5.52
N VAL A 342 -7.21 4.92 -6.45
CA VAL A 342 -6.57 6.24 -6.61
C VAL A 342 -6.79 6.87 -7.99
N PHE A 343 -7.44 6.15 -8.90
CA PHE A 343 -7.97 6.72 -10.13
C PHE A 343 -9.49 6.88 -9.98
N GLY A 344 -9.94 8.13 -9.92
CA GLY A 344 -11.33 8.47 -9.68
C GLY A 344 -12.22 8.29 -10.90
N LYS A 345 -13.52 8.48 -10.75
CA LYS A 345 -14.52 8.43 -11.83
C LYS A 345 -14.15 9.30 -13.03
N GLY A 346 -13.45 10.41 -12.81
CA GLY A 346 -12.95 11.32 -13.84
C GLY A 346 -11.73 10.84 -14.62
N GLY A 347 -11.16 9.68 -14.28
CA GLY A 347 -10.07 9.05 -15.01
C GLY A 347 -8.65 9.47 -14.60
N GLY A 348 -8.45 10.31 -13.59
CA GLY A 348 -7.10 10.76 -13.21
C GLY A 348 -6.80 10.56 -11.74
N ALA A 349 -5.50 10.50 -11.44
CA ALA A 349 -4.94 10.50 -10.09
C ALA A 349 -3.90 11.60 -9.96
N TYR A 350 -3.82 12.24 -8.81
CA TYR A 350 -2.75 13.17 -8.49
C TYR A 350 -1.70 12.52 -7.58
N ASP A 351 -0.49 13.11 -7.53
CA ASP A 351 0.58 12.65 -6.63
C ASP A 351 0.08 12.45 -5.19
N SER A 352 -0.76 13.37 -4.70
CA SER A 352 -1.28 13.34 -3.34
C SER A 352 -2.28 12.22 -3.09
N ASP A 353 -3.02 11.76 -4.10
CA ASP A 353 -3.98 10.66 -3.97
C ASP A 353 -3.23 9.35 -3.69
N TYR A 354 -2.11 9.11 -4.41
CA TYR A 354 -1.21 7.99 -4.14
C TYR A 354 -0.54 8.09 -2.77
N MET A 355 -0.11 9.28 -2.37
CA MET A 355 0.55 9.48 -1.08
C MET A 355 -0.41 9.38 0.10
N ALA A 356 -1.69 9.62 -0.11
CA ALA A 356 -2.70 9.51 0.94
C ALA A 356 -3.15 8.07 1.15
N ALA A 357 -3.16 7.27 0.09
CA ALA A 357 -3.44 5.84 0.10
C ALA A 357 -2.29 5.04 0.74
#